data_3828a656a91eb26acbed106900da46f3
#
_entry.id   3828a656a91eb26acbed106900da46f3
#
_cell.length_a   1.000
_cell.length_b   1.000
_cell.length_c   1.000
_cell.angle_alpha   90.00
_cell.angle_beta   90.00
_cell.angle_gamma   90.00
#
_symmetry.space_group_name_H-M   'P 1'
#
loop_
_entity.id
_entity.type
_entity.pdbx_description
1 polymer ?
#
loop_
_entity_poly.entity_id
_entity_poly.type
_entity_poly.pdbx_seq_one_letter_code
_entity_poly.pdbx_strand_id
1 'polypeptide(L)'
;MKKFASLMLVAVLALSVMAGCSQKTSGTVTTDGSTSMEKVIGALGEAFEAQNDRVTFTYNPTGSGSGIQAVLEGRCDIGLSSRDLKVEESAQGLTGTVLAYDGIAVIVNPDNPVSELDVDTIARIYTGEITNWKDIGGQDAEIVLIGREAGSGTRDGFESITGTADNCQYRQELTSTGDVITAVSQNPDAIGYASLASVKDTVRAVTVGGVAPTEDTVRDGSYVIQRPFVLVTKTDTSLSAPAQKFFDFVTSPDAVELISNEGAVAAG
;
A
#
# COMPACT_ATOMS: atom_id res chain seq x y z
N MET A 1 26.96 -34.40 -62.79
CA MET A 1 27.35 -33.22 -61.98
C MET A 1 26.25 -32.17 -61.86
N LYS A 2 24.96 -32.54 -61.94
CA LYS A 2 23.83 -31.54 -61.79
C LYS A 2 22.86 -31.84 -60.63
N LYS A 3 23.19 -32.80 -59.77
CA LYS A 3 22.31 -33.20 -58.63
C LYS A 3 22.81 -32.77 -57.20
N PHE A 4 24.00 -32.17 -57.11
CA PHE A 4 24.56 -31.72 -55.83
C PHE A 4 24.35 -30.23 -55.56
N ALA A 5 23.94 -29.44 -56.54
CA ALA A 5 23.70 -28.00 -56.38
C ALA A 5 22.35 -27.65 -55.77
N SER A 6 21.35 -28.55 -55.78
CA SER A 6 20.02 -28.30 -55.26
C SER A 6 19.86 -28.57 -53.76
N LEU A 7 20.81 -29.28 -53.11
CA LEU A 7 20.70 -29.60 -51.68
C LEU A 7 21.33 -28.52 -50.77
N MET A 8 22.21 -27.68 -51.31
CA MET A 8 22.83 -26.57 -50.51
C MET A 8 21.96 -25.31 -50.42
N LEU A 9 21.00 -25.14 -51.32
CA LEU A 9 20.14 -23.93 -51.32
C LEU A 9 18.99 -24.02 -50.33
N VAL A 10 18.61 -25.22 -49.87
CA VAL A 10 17.51 -25.43 -48.90
C VAL A 10 18.02 -25.31 -47.46
N ALA A 11 19.33 -25.56 -47.21
CA ALA A 11 19.89 -25.47 -45.86
C ALA A 11 20.16 -24.01 -45.40
N VAL A 12 20.26 -23.06 -46.34
CA VAL A 12 20.52 -21.63 -46.00
C VAL A 12 19.22 -20.87 -45.68
N LEU A 13 18.05 -21.36 -46.15
CA LEU A 13 16.76 -20.72 -45.83
C LEU A 13 16.16 -21.14 -44.49
N ALA A 14 16.68 -22.19 -43.85
CA ALA A 14 16.16 -22.66 -42.54
C ALA A 14 16.82 -22.01 -41.33
N LEU A 15 17.90 -21.21 -41.48
CA LEU A 15 18.58 -20.51 -40.38
C LEU A 15 18.14 -19.05 -40.16
N SER A 16 17.20 -18.54 -40.98
CA SER A 16 16.80 -17.11 -40.90
C SER A 16 15.52 -16.86 -40.10
N VAL A 17 14.98 -17.83 -39.34
CA VAL A 17 13.71 -17.69 -38.59
C VAL A 17 13.88 -17.66 -37.08
N MET A 18 15.10 -17.61 -36.57
CA MET A 18 15.35 -17.51 -35.09
C MET A 18 15.98 -16.20 -34.66
N ALA A 19 15.84 -15.12 -35.42
CA ALA A 19 16.00 -13.79 -34.90
C ALA A 19 14.61 -13.31 -34.43
N GLY A 20 14.06 -13.94 -33.40
CA GLY A 20 12.99 -13.37 -32.62
C GLY A 20 13.53 -12.06 -32.03
N CYS A 21 13.26 -10.93 -32.69
CA CYS A 21 13.39 -9.62 -32.06
C CYS A 21 12.51 -9.66 -30.80
N SER A 22 13.10 -9.91 -29.67
CA SER A 22 12.51 -9.55 -28.39
C SER A 22 12.30 -8.04 -28.45
N GLN A 23 11.13 -7.65 -28.92
CA GLN A 23 10.73 -6.24 -28.97
C GLN A 23 10.74 -5.77 -27.50
N LYS A 24 11.72 -4.98 -27.13
CA LYS A 24 11.80 -4.44 -25.76
C LYS A 24 10.50 -3.71 -25.46
N THR A 25 9.82 -4.13 -24.40
CA THR A 25 8.60 -3.48 -23.90
C THR A 25 8.86 -1.99 -23.69
N SER A 26 7.99 -1.13 -24.18
CA SER A 26 8.09 0.32 -24.02
C SER A 26 6.70 0.90 -23.72
N GLY A 27 6.65 2.02 -23.04
CA GLY A 27 5.42 2.73 -22.69
C GLY A 27 5.42 3.23 -21.25
N THR A 28 4.23 3.52 -20.76
CA THR A 28 4.04 4.00 -19.38
C THR A 28 3.23 2.98 -18.60
N VAL A 29 3.59 2.78 -17.33
CA VAL A 29 2.78 2.12 -16.31
C VAL A 29 2.20 3.21 -15.42
N THR A 30 0.88 3.24 -15.31
CA THR A 30 0.18 4.23 -14.49
C THR A 30 -0.45 3.57 -13.28
N THR A 31 -0.14 4.07 -12.08
CA THR A 31 -0.75 3.62 -10.83
C THR A 31 -1.38 4.79 -10.09
N ASP A 32 -2.47 4.53 -9.39
CA ASP A 32 -3.23 5.54 -8.65
C ASP A 32 -3.77 4.93 -7.36
N GLY A 33 -3.76 5.66 -6.24
CA GLY A 33 -4.46 5.22 -5.04
C GLY A 33 -3.75 5.45 -3.72
N SER A 34 -3.67 4.41 -2.90
CA SER A 34 -3.28 4.44 -1.49
C SER A 34 -1.98 5.19 -1.21
N THR A 35 -2.07 6.27 -0.44
CA THR A 35 -0.91 7.05 0.06
C THR A 35 -0.05 6.27 1.07
N SER A 36 -0.58 5.20 1.66
CA SER A 36 0.19 4.33 2.57
C SER A 36 1.17 3.42 1.83
N MET A 37 0.94 3.19 0.53
CA MET A 37 1.81 2.36 -0.29
C MET A 37 2.97 3.13 -0.93
N GLU A 38 3.06 4.46 -0.72
CA GLU A 38 3.98 5.36 -1.41
C GLU A 38 5.43 4.86 -1.41
N LYS A 39 5.97 4.45 -0.25
CA LYS A 39 7.35 3.96 -0.16
C LYS A 39 7.54 2.65 -0.92
N VAL A 40 6.68 1.67 -0.66
CA VAL A 40 6.76 0.34 -1.28
C VAL A 40 6.62 0.44 -2.79
N ILE A 41 5.59 1.15 -3.27
CA ILE A 41 5.35 1.24 -4.71
C ILE A 41 6.38 2.12 -5.43
N GLY A 42 6.91 3.13 -4.74
CA GLY A 42 8.01 3.96 -5.23
C GLY A 42 9.28 3.14 -5.46
N ALA A 43 9.72 2.38 -4.44
CA ALA A 43 10.89 1.50 -4.55
C ALA A 43 10.73 0.44 -5.64
N LEU A 44 9.55 -0.18 -5.75
CA LEU A 44 9.24 -1.14 -6.81
C LEU A 44 9.24 -0.49 -8.20
N GLY A 45 8.70 0.72 -8.33
CA GLY A 45 8.68 1.48 -9.57
C GLY A 45 10.09 1.84 -10.04
N GLU A 46 10.94 2.36 -9.15
CA GLU A 46 12.33 2.70 -9.44
C GLU A 46 13.14 1.46 -9.85
N ALA A 47 12.99 0.35 -9.11
CA ALA A 47 13.67 -0.90 -9.44
C ALA A 47 13.22 -1.46 -10.80
N PHE A 48 11.94 -1.33 -11.13
CA PHE A 48 11.40 -1.74 -12.41
C PHE A 48 11.93 -0.89 -13.57
N GLU A 49 11.94 0.44 -13.44
CA GLU A 49 12.48 1.35 -14.45
C GLU A 49 13.97 1.08 -14.71
N ALA A 50 14.75 0.84 -13.65
CA ALA A 50 16.17 0.51 -13.77
C ALA A 50 16.43 -0.74 -14.64
N GLN A 51 15.50 -1.69 -14.67
CA GLN A 51 15.57 -2.91 -15.50
C GLN A 51 14.89 -2.74 -16.86
N ASN A 52 14.15 -1.65 -17.08
CA ASN A 52 13.30 -1.44 -18.26
C ASN A 52 13.44 -0.02 -18.82
N ASP A 53 14.59 0.26 -19.44
CA ASP A 53 15.05 1.56 -19.95
C ASP A 53 14.08 2.31 -20.88
N ARG A 54 12.99 1.66 -21.34
CA ARG A 54 11.97 2.21 -22.25
C ARG A 54 10.58 2.28 -21.60
N VAL A 55 10.48 1.98 -20.33
CA VAL A 55 9.21 2.06 -19.58
C VAL A 55 9.33 3.18 -18.55
N THR A 56 8.29 4.00 -18.46
CA THR A 56 8.14 5.00 -17.39
C THR A 56 7.08 4.52 -16.43
N PHE A 57 7.39 4.56 -15.14
CA PHE A 57 6.45 4.29 -14.06
C PHE A 57 5.90 5.61 -13.50
N THR A 58 4.61 5.67 -13.23
CA THR A 58 3.97 6.81 -12.59
C THR A 58 3.05 6.37 -11.46
N TYR A 59 3.11 7.07 -10.36
CA TYR A 59 2.26 6.86 -9.19
C TYR A 59 1.57 8.18 -8.80
N ASN A 60 0.25 8.11 -8.59
CA ASN A 60 -0.58 9.22 -8.17
C ASN A 60 -1.22 8.91 -6.79
N PRO A 61 -0.77 9.55 -5.69
CA PRO A 61 -1.22 9.25 -4.33
C PRO A 61 -2.56 9.92 -4.00
N THR A 62 -3.69 9.31 -4.37
CA THR A 62 -5.03 9.89 -4.24
C THR A 62 -5.92 9.26 -3.17
N GLY A 63 -5.46 8.17 -2.53
CA GLY A 63 -6.24 7.36 -1.60
C GLY A 63 -6.86 6.13 -2.25
N SER A 64 -7.14 5.08 -1.43
CA SER A 64 -7.57 3.76 -1.93
C SER A 64 -8.85 3.80 -2.75
N GLY A 65 -9.87 4.52 -2.27
CA GLY A 65 -11.14 4.64 -2.99
C GLY A 65 -11.00 5.32 -4.34
N SER A 66 -10.18 6.38 -4.42
CA SER A 66 -9.89 7.09 -5.67
C SER A 66 -9.13 6.21 -6.66
N GLY A 67 -8.15 5.42 -6.19
CA GLY A 67 -7.40 4.48 -7.03
C GLY A 67 -8.28 3.37 -7.59
N ILE A 68 -9.16 2.79 -6.76
CA ILE A 68 -10.15 1.79 -7.19
C ILE A 68 -11.06 2.37 -8.28
N GLN A 69 -11.56 3.59 -8.07
CA GLN A 69 -12.39 4.29 -9.05
C GLN A 69 -11.61 4.62 -10.34
N ALA A 70 -10.33 4.97 -10.23
CA ALA A 70 -9.47 5.25 -11.38
C ALA A 70 -9.32 4.02 -12.30
N VAL A 71 -9.20 2.81 -11.72
CA VAL A 71 -9.20 1.57 -12.50
C VAL A 71 -10.55 1.34 -13.18
N LEU A 72 -11.66 1.49 -12.46
CA LEU A 72 -13.02 1.34 -13.04
C LEU A 72 -13.21 2.25 -14.27
N GLU A 73 -12.76 3.48 -14.19
CA GLU A 73 -12.86 4.48 -15.26
C GLU A 73 -11.77 4.32 -16.35
N GLY A 74 -10.77 3.45 -16.14
CA GLY A 74 -9.65 3.28 -17.08
C GLY A 74 -8.68 4.47 -17.11
N ARG A 75 -8.57 5.21 -16.00
CA ARG A 75 -7.64 6.35 -15.85
C ARG A 75 -6.24 5.92 -15.42
N CYS A 76 -6.10 4.70 -14.87
CA CYS A 76 -4.81 4.09 -14.60
C CYS A 76 -4.83 2.59 -14.94
N ASP A 77 -3.65 1.99 -15.06
CA ASP A 77 -3.49 0.56 -15.34
C ASP A 77 -3.76 -0.29 -14.09
N ILE A 78 -3.23 0.13 -12.95
CA ILE A 78 -3.29 -0.60 -11.68
C ILE A 78 -3.68 0.36 -10.56
N GLY A 79 -4.75 0.03 -9.84
CA GLY A 79 -5.15 0.72 -8.62
C GLY A 79 -4.38 0.21 -7.41
N LEU A 80 -4.16 1.08 -6.45
CA LEU A 80 -3.47 0.76 -5.21
C LEU A 80 -4.44 0.93 -4.03
N SER A 81 -4.67 -0.14 -3.30
CA SER A 81 -5.55 -0.13 -2.13
C SER A 81 -4.82 -0.62 -0.88
N SER A 82 -5.08 0.01 0.23
CA SER A 82 -4.63 -0.42 1.56
C SER A 82 -5.76 -1.03 2.39
N ARG A 83 -6.64 -1.73 1.72
CA ARG A 83 -7.70 -2.62 2.22
C ARG A 83 -8.13 -3.58 1.12
N ASP A 84 -8.83 -4.63 1.49
CA ASP A 84 -9.51 -5.48 0.53
C ASP A 84 -10.57 -4.71 -0.29
N LEU A 85 -10.89 -5.23 -1.46
CA LEU A 85 -12.03 -4.74 -2.24
C LEU A 85 -13.34 -5.03 -1.49
N LYS A 86 -14.24 -4.06 -1.49
CA LYS A 86 -15.61 -4.28 -1.04
C LYS A 86 -16.35 -5.20 -2.04
N VAL A 87 -17.40 -5.86 -1.55
CA VAL A 87 -18.20 -6.77 -2.39
C VAL A 87 -18.73 -6.03 -3.64
N GLU A 88 -19.18 -4.79 -3.46
CA GLU A 88 -19.72 -3.95 -4.53
C GLU A 88 -18.65 -3.56 -5.56
N GLU A 89 -17.38 -3.37 -5.13
CA GLU A 89 -16.25 -3.06 -6.01
C GLU A 89 -15.87 -4.29 -6.84
N SER A 90 -15.79 -5.46 -6.21
CA SER A 90 -15.56 -6.72 -6.91
C SER A 90 -16.68 -7.05 -7.90
N ALA A 91 -17.94 -6.77 -7.53
CA ALA A 91 -19.10 -6.96 -8.41
C ALA A 91 -19.11 -6.05 -9.65
N GLN A 92 -18.33 -4.95 -9.64
CA GLN A 92 -18.10 -4.08 -10.79
C GLN A 92 -17.00 -4.58 -11.74
N GLY A 93 -16.50 -5.79 -11.54
CA GLY A 93 -15.49 -6.41 -12.40
C GLY A 93 -14.06 -6.01 -12.03
N LEU A 94 -13.80 -5.82 -10.75
CA LEU A 94 -12.45 -5.61 -10.23
C LEU A 94 -11.90 -6.87 -9.55
N THR A 95 -10.60 -7.07 -9.69
CA THR A 95 -9.82 -8.12 -9.02
C THR A 95 -8.76 -7.46 -8.14
N GLY A 96 -8.70 -7.88 -6.88
CA GLY A 96 -7.64 -7.51 -5.94
C GLY A 96 -6.58 -8.62 -5.84
N THR A 97 -5.32 -8.25 -5.96
CA THR A 97 -4.18 -9.15 -5.69
C THR A 97 -3.39 -8.60 -4.52
N VAL A 98 -3.26 -9.38 -3.45
CA VAL A 98 -2.49 -8.96 -2.28
C VAL A 98 -1.00 -8.91 -2.63
N LEU A 99 -0.40 -7.75 -2.45
CA LEU A 99 1.02 -7.50 -2.66
C LEU A 99 1.82 -7.72 -1.37
N ALA A 100 1.30 -7.20 -0.27
CA ALA A 100 1.97 -7.22 1.03
C ALA A 100 0.95 -7.04 2.17
N TYR A 101 1.41 -7.25 3.41
CA TYR A 101 0.70 -6.85 4.62
C TYR A 101 1.46 -5.72 5.32
N ASP A 102 0.72 -4.80 5.93
CA ASP A 102 1.28 -3.65 6.63
C ASP A 102 0.51 -3.38 7.93
N GLY A 103 1.24 -3.06 8.99
CA GLY A 103 0.65 -2.63 10.25
C GLY A 103 0.05 -1.23 10.13
N ILE A 104 -1.09 -1.00 10.78
CA ILE A 104 -1.60 0.34 11.02
C ILE A 104 -1.11 0.75 12.41
N ALA A 105 -0.02 1.48 12.47
CA ALA A 105 0.55 1.96 13.72
C ALA A 105 -0.30 3.09 14.30
N VAL A 106 -0.71 2.96 15.56
CA VAL A 106 -1.25 4.08 16.33
C VAL A 106 -0.07 4.94 16.76
N ILE A 107 -0.09 6.21 16.43
CA ILE A 107 1.03 7.13 16.60
C ILE A 107 0.66 8.30 17.50
N VAL A 108 1.63 8.71 18.31
CA VAL A 108 1.56 9.90 19.18
C VAL A 108 2.80 10.76 18.98
N ASN A 109 2.74 11.99 19.44
CA ASN A 109 3.93 12.85 19.51
C ASN A 109 4.99 12.20 20.43
N PRO A 110 6.30 12.32 20.15
CA PRO A 110 7.36 11.76 21.01
C PRO A 110 7.31 12.24 22.47
N ASP A 111 6.83 13.47 22.72
CA ASP A 111 6.70 14.04 24.05
C ASP A 111 5.50 13.51 24.84
N ASN A 112 4.58 12.80 24.22
CA ASN A 112 3.44 12.18 24.89
C ASN A 112 3.92 10.98 25.74
N PRO A 113 3.62 10.89 27.06
CA PRO A 113 4.11 9.80 27.90
C PRO A 113 3.41 8.45 27.65
N VAL A 114 2.22 8.43 27.04
CA VAL A 114 1.45 7.20 26.79
C VAL A 114 2.15 6.34 25.73
N SER A 115 2.61 5.16 26.10
CA SER A 115 3.38 4.25 25.23
C SER A 115 2.68 2.95 24.88
N GLU A 116 1.57 2.67 25.53
CA GLU A 116 0.80 1.43 25.36
C GLU A 116 -0.70 1.71 25.44
N LEU A 117 -1.47 1.08 24.56
CA LEU A 117 -2.93 1.09 24.55
C LEU A 117 -3.42 -0.31 24.18
N ASP A 118 -4.61 -0.69 24.56
CA ASP A 118 -5.32 -1.83 23.99
C ASP A 118 -6.34 -1.38 22.94
N VAL A 119 -6.88 -2.33 22.18
CA VAL A 119 -7.83 -2.02 21.09
C VAL A 119 -9.11 -1.38 21.63
N ASP A 120 -9.60 -1.81 22.81
CA ASP A 120 -10.80 -1.24 23.43
C ASP A 120 -10.57 0.23 23.84
N THR A 121 -9.44 0.51 24.47
CA THR A 121 -9.06 1.88 24.84
C THR A 121 -8.92 2.77 23.60
N ILE A 122 -8.30 2.27 22.51
CA ILE A 122 -8.22 2.98 21.24
C ILE A 122 -9.63 3.28 20.70
N ALA A 123 -10.52 2.31 20.71
CA ALA A 123 -11.91 2.49 20.27
C ALA A 123 -12.62 3.58 21.09
N ARG A 124 -12.50 3.55 22.40
CA ARG A 124 -13.11 4.53 23.32
C ARG A 124 -12.54 5.94 23.15
N ILE A 125 -11.26 6.06 22.83
CA ILE A 125 -10.64 7.34 22.47
C ILE A 125 -11.27 7.86 21.17
N TYR A 126 -11.28 7.05 20.10
CA TYR A 126 -11.75 7.50 18.80
C TYR A 126 -13.26 7.74 18.74
N THR A 127 -14.06 7.09 19.58
CA THR A 127 -15.50 7.36 19.72
C THR A 127 -15.83 8.52 20.66
N GLY A 128 -14.81 9.16 21.27
CA GLY A 128 -14.99 10.30 22.17
C GLY A 128 -15.47 9.95 23.58
N GLU A 129 -15.41 8.69 23.98
CA GLU A 129 -15.70 8.26 25.36
C GLU A 129 -14.54 8.64 26.29
N ILE A 130 -13.29 8.54 25.84
CA ILE A 130 -12.09 9.03 26.52
C ILE A 130 -11.58 10.25 25.76
N THR A 131 -11.60 11.41 26.41
CA THR A 131 -11.26 12.69 25.77
C THR A 131 -10.06 13.39 26.40
N ASN A 132 -9.51 12.86 27.48
CA ASN A 132 -8.37 13.45 28.18
C ASN A 132 -7.28 12.41 28.43
N TRP A 133 -6.05 12.76 28.11
CA TRP A 133 -4.88 11.89 28.30
C TRP A 133 -4.68 11.41 29.73
N LYS A 134 -5.06 12.21 30.76
CA LYS A 134 -4.93 11.79 32.17
C LYS A 134 -5.73 10.55 32.53
N ASP A 135 -6.83 10.29 31.81
CA ASP A 135 -7.71 9.15 32.07
C ASP A 135 -7.05 7.81 31.67
N ILE A 136 -5.95 7.90 30.91
CA ILE A 136 -5.14 6.76 30.45
C ILE A 136 -3.64 6.90 30.79
N GLY A 137 -3.33 7.67 31.87
CA GLY A 137 -1.96 7.78 32.40
C GLY A 137 -1.09 8.83 31.73
N GLY A 138 -1.65 9.68 30.88
CA GLY A 138 -0.98 10.82 30.27
C GLY A 138 -1.09 12.12 31.12
N GLN A 139 -0.81 13.23 30.45
CA GLN A 139 -0.93 14.59 31.02
C GLN A 139 -2.40 15.03 31.12
N ASP A 140 -2.71 16.04 31.92
CA ASP A 140 -4.05 16.64 31.93
C ASP A 140 -4.22 17.58 30.72
N ALA A 141 -4.53 16.96 29.58
CA ALA A 141 -4.72 17.61 28.28
C ALA A 141 -5.79 16.89 27.47
N GLU A 142 -6.55 17.65 26.68
CA GLU A 142 -7.55 17.10 25.76
C GLU A 142 -6.87 16.31 24.63
N ILE A 143 -7.39 15.12 24.32
CA ILE A 143 -6.89 14.29 23.22
C ILE A 143 -7.32 14.89 21.87
N VAL A 144 -6.37 15.14 20.97
CA VAL A 144 -6.63 15.65 19.62
C VAL A 144 -6.60 14.50 18.63
N LEU A 145 -7.76 14.11 18.14
CA LEU A 145 -7.93 12.97 17.22
C LEU A 145 -7.62 13.39 15.78
N ILE A 146 -6.54 12.84 15.22
CA ILE A 146 -6.16 13.03 13.81
C ILE A 146 -6.49 11.75 13.05
N GLY A 147 -7.31 11.87 12.02
CA GLY A 147 -7.70 10.76 11.16
C GLY A 147 -7.48 11.03 9.69
N ARG A 148 -8.03 10.13 8.89
CA ARG A 148 -8.00 10.19 7.43
C ARG A 148 -9.39 10.51 6.89
N GLU A 149 -9.42 11.07 5.69
CA GLU A 149 -10.64 11.34 4.93
C GLU A 149 -11.41 10.06 4.59
N ALA A 150 -12.68 10.20 4.25
CA ALA A 150 -13.49 9.13 3.69
C ALA A 150 -12.86 8.58 2.39
N GLY A 151 -12.87 7.26 2.22
CA GLY A 151 -12.21 6.59 1.08
C GLY A 151 -10.75 6.23 1.31
N SER A 152 -10.16 6.60 2.46
CA SER A 152 -8.85 6.10 2.87
C SER A 152 -8.95 4.64 3.29
N GLY A 153 -8.21 3.75 2.60
CA GLY A 153 -8.14 2.34 3.00
C GLY A 153 -7.51 2.13 4.37
N THR A 154 -6.64 3.05 4.84
CA THR A 154 -6.10 3.00 6.20
C THR A 154 -7.16 3.32 7.24
N ARG A 155 -8.04 4.30 6.97
CA ARG A 155 -9.21 4.58 7.81
C ARG A 155 -10.14 3.37 7.85
N ASP A 156 -10.54 2.86 6.69
CA ASP A 156 -11.42 1.70 6.59
C ASP A 156 -10.88 0.49 7.38
N GLY A 157 -9.57 0.20 7.25
CA GLY A 157 -8.92 -0.88 7.98
C GLY A 157 -8.86 -0.63 9.49
N PHE A 158 -8.46 0.58 9.90
CA PHE A 158 -8.39 0.97 11.31
C PHE A 158 -9.76 0.91 11.99
N GLU A 159 -10.76 1.55 11.42
CA GLU A 159 -12.12 1.59 11.98
C GLU A 159 -12.79 0.21 12.02
N SER A 160 -12.53 -0.63 11.00
CA SER A 160 -13.02 -2.02 10.98
C SER A 160 -12.44 -2.86 12.10
N ILE A 161 -11.13 -2.77 12.34
CA ILE A 161 -10.44 -3.57 13.36
C ILE A 161 -10.78 -3.10 14.76
N THR A 162 -10.89 -1.78 14.98
CA THR A 162 -11.25 -1.19 16.26
C THR A 162 -12.76 -1.20 16.53
N GLY A 163 -13.58 -1.58 15.55
CA GLY A 163 -15.05 -1.59 15.68
C GLY A 163 -15.65 -0.20 15.76
N THR A 164 -15.00 0.81 15.22
CA THR A 164 -15.41 2.23 15.33
C THR A 164 -15.95 2.81 14.03
N ALA A 165 -16.27 1.97 13.05
CA ALA A 165 -16.77 2.41 11.75
C ALA A 165 -17.94 3.40 11.89
N ASP A 166 -17.83 4.53 11.19
CA ASP A 166 -18.81 5.64 11.18
C ASP A 166 -19.04 6.33 12.55
N ASN A 167 -18.25 6.00 13.60
CA ASN A 167 -18.42 6.56 14.95
C ASN A 167 -17.24 7.39 15.44
N CYS A 168 -16.15 7.46 14.69
CA CYS A 168 -14.97 8.22 15.08
C CYS A 168 -15.25 9.73 15.11
N GLN A 169 -14.76 10.39 16.19
CA GLN A 169 -14.95 11.83 16.46
C GLN A 169 -13.67 12.60 16.08
N TYR A 170 -13.24 12.49 14.81
CA TYR A 170 -12.03 13.17 14.36
C TYR A 170 -12.10 14.69 14.55
N ARG A 171 -11.07 15.26 15.15
CA ARG A 171 -10.85 16.71 15.20
C ARG A 171 -10.38 17.22 13.83
N GLN A 172 -9.60 16.40 13.13
CA GLN A 172 -9.06 16.72 11.81
C GLN A 172 -9.01 15.46 10.94
N GLU A 173 -9.50 15.57 9.72
CA GLU A 173 -9.39 14.53 8.69
C GLU A 173 -8.41 15.00 7.61
N LEU A 174 -7.41 14.17 7.30
CA LEU A 174 -6.31 14.51 6.40
C LEU A 174 -6.28 13.57 5.19
N THR A 175 -5.76 14.07 4.08
CA THR A 175 -5.83 13.40 2.78
C THR A 175 -4.68 12.43 2.50
N SER A 176 -3.61 12.48 3.30
CA SER A 176 -2.47 11.58 3.13
C SER A 176 -1.94 11.00 4.44
N THR A 177 -1.24 9.87 4.35
CA THR A 177 -0.52 9.27 5.47
C THR A 177 0.57 10.23 6.00
N GLY A 178 1.27 10.92 5.11
CA GLY A 178 2.31 11.88 5.47
C GLY A 178 1.77 13.09 6.25
N ASP A 179 0.57 13.57 5.88
CA ASP A 179 -0.07 14.69 6.60
C ASP A 179 -0.46 14.30 8.02
N VAL A 180 -0.98 13.07 8.24
CA VAL A 180 -1.27 12.56 9.59
C VAL A 180 0.00 12.53 10.44
N ILE A 181 1.10 11.97 9.92
CA ILE A 181 2.39 11.92 10.62
C ILE A 181 2.86 13.33 10.96
N THR A 182 2.76 14.27 10.02
CA THR A 182 3.13 15.68 10.22
C THR A 182 2.28 16.34 11.31
N ALA A 183 0.95 16.18 11.26
CA ALA A 183 0.05 16.78 12.24
C ALA A 183 0.31 16.25 13.65
N VAL A 184 0.52 14.94 13.82
CA VAL A 184 0.85 14.31 15.12
C VAL A 184 2.22 14.78 15.61
N SER A 185 3.23 14.89 14.72
CA SER A 185 4.56 15.35 15.11
C SER A 185 4.60 16.79 15.65
N GLN A 186 3.64 17.62 15.24
CA GLN A 186 3.57 19.03 15.61
C GLN A 186 2.67 19.31 16.83
N ASN A 187 1.93 18.33 17.31
CA ASN A 187 0.99 18.50 18.42
C ASN A 187 1.22 17.44 19.51
N PRO A 188 1.74 17.82 20.71
CA PRO A 188 1.96 16.90 21.83
C PRO A 188 0.71 16.15 22.30
N ASP A 189 -0.47 16.72 22.08
CA ASP A 189 -1.74 16.16 22.53
C ASP A 189 -2.44 15.32 21.46
N ALA A 190 -1.81 15.19 20.27
CA ALA A 190 -2.40 14.44 19.17
C ALA A 190 -2.17 12.93 19.27
N ILE A 191 -3.19 12.21 18.83
CA ILE A 191 -3.12 10.79 18.45
C ILE A 191 -3.60 10.63 17.01
N GLY A 192 -2.94 9.75 16.26
CA GLY A 192 -3.32 9.42 14.90
C GLY A 192 -2.99 7.97 14.58
N TYR A 193 -3.19 7.57 13.33
CA TYR A 193 -2.79 6.28 12.83
C TYR A 193 -2.18 6.41 11.43
N ALA A 194 -1.19 5.58 11.15
CA ALA A 194 -0.47 5.61 9.88
C ALA A 194 0.01 4.20 9.49
N SER A 195 0.32 4.01 8.22
CA SER A 195 1.05 2.83 7.76
C SER A 195 2.37 2.70 8.52
N LEU A 196 2.66 1.51 9.06
CA LEU A 196 3.92 1.21 9.75
C LEU A 196 5.12 1.49 8.84
N ALA A 197 5.03 1.10 7.58
CA ALA A 197 6.05 1.38 6.55
C ALA A 197 6.36 2.88 6.40
N SER A 198 5.44 3.77 6.77
CA SER A 198 5.60 5.23 6.66
C SER A 198 6.04 5.91 7.96
N VAL A 199 6.01 5.22 9.10
CA VAL A 199 6.39 5.80 10.40
C VAL A 199 7.85 6.25 10.39
N LYS A 200 8.11 7.41 10.99
CA LYS A 200 9.43 8.04 11.11
C LYS A 200 9.68 8.43 12.57
N ASP A 201 10.91 8.73 12.91
CA ASP A 201 11.33 9.15 14.26
C ASP A 201 10.68 10.47 14.74
N THR A 202 9.97 11.18 13.87
CA THR A 202 9.21 12.38 14.21
C THR A 202 7.94 12.10 14.99
N VAL A 203 7.49 10.86 15.03
CA VAL A 203 6.37 10.37 15.83
C VAL A 203 6.74 9.05 16.50
N ARG A 204 6.02 8.70 17.57
CA ARG A 204 6.21 7.44 18.26
C ARG A 204 5.00 6.54 18.07
N ALA A 205 5.23 5.31 17.59
CA ALA A 205 4.21 4.28 17.60
C ALA A 205 4.02 3.73 19.03
N VAL A 206 2.77 3.57 19.46
CA VAL A 206 2.45 2.92 20.73
C VAL A 206 2.32 1.41 20.54
N THR A 207 2.60 0.64 21.59
CA THR A 207 2.28 -0.79 21.59
C THR A 207 0.77 -0.99 21.70
N VAL A 208 0.25 -2.05 21.11
CA VAL A 208 -1.17 -2.39 21.19
C VAL A 208 -1.33 -3.76 21.86
N GLY A 209 -1.96 -3.76 23.05
CA GLY A 209 -2.09 -4.97 23.85
C GLY A 209 -0.75 -5.61 24.21
N GLY A 210 0.28 -4.78 24.50
CA GLY A 210 1.64 -5.23 24.79
C GLY A 210 2.48 -5.61 23.57
N VAL A 211 1.95 -5.52 22.35
CA VAL A 211 2.66 -5.88 21.10
C VAL A 211 3.10 -4.61 20.36
N ALA A 212 4.39 -4.49 20.09
CA ALA A 212 4.93 -3.39 19.30
C ALA A 212 4.58 -3.59 17.81
N PRO A 213 4.24 -2.51 17.07
CA PRO A 213 4.06 -2.58 15.64
C PRO A 213 5.44 -2.68 14.94
N THR A 214 5.80 -3.88 14.55
CA THR A 214 7.03 -4.19 13.82
C THR A 214 6.72 -5.09 12.62
N GLU A 215 7.63 -5.17 11.66
CA GLU A 215 7.48 -6.09 10.53
C GLU A 215 7.30 -7.54 11.01
N ASP A 216 8.07 -7.95 12.02
CA ASP A 216 7.99 -9.32 12.57
C ASP A 216 6.63 -9.61 13.22
N THR A 217 6.08 -8.65 13.99
CA THR A 217 4.77 -8.82 14.65
C THR A 217 3.59 -8.70 13.68
N VAL A 218 3.78 -8.02 12.55
CA VAL A 218 2.84 -8.05 11.41
C VAL A 218 2.92 -9.40 10.71
N ARG A 219 4.13 -9.91 10.46
CA ARG A 219 4.37 -11.19 9.77
C ARG A 219 3.80 -12.37 10.52
N ASP A 220 3.99 -12.44 11.84
CA ASP A 220 3.48 -13.53 12.67
C ASP A 220 2.02 -13.36 13.12
N GLY A 221 1.39 -12.21 12.79
CA GLY A 221 0.01 -11.90 13.10
C GLY A 221 -0.26 -11.47 14.55
N SER A 222 0.78 -11.31 15.39
CA SER A 222 0.62 -10.88 16.78
C SER A 222 0.22 -9.41 16.92
N TYR A 223 0.63 -8.54 15.98
CA TYR A 223 0.13 -7.18 15.89
C TYR A 223 -1.22 -7.16 15.17
N VAL A 224 -2.29 -6.92 15.90
CA VAL A 224 -3.66 -7.14 15.42
C VAL A 224 -4.18 -6.05 14.47
N ILE A 225 -3.63 -4.80 14.55
CA ILE A 225 -4.07 -3.70 13.68
C ILE A 225 -3.25 -3.71 12.39
N GLN A 226 -3.57 -4.65 11.49
CA GLN A 226 -2.88 -4.82 10.22
C GLN A 226 -3.87 -5.02 9.06
N ARG A 227 -3.42 -4.79 7.83
CA ARG A 227 -4.27 -4.90 6.64
C ARG A 227 -3.44 -5.19 5.39
N PRO A 228 -4.05 -5.69 4.29
CA PRO A 228 -3.34 -5.90 3.05
C PRO A 228 -3.05 -4.59 2.29
N PHE A 229 -1.95 -4.60 1.55
CA PHE A 229 -1.72 -3.77 0.38
C PHE A 229 -2.15 -4.55 -0.85
N VAL A 230 -3.02 -3.99 -1.66
CA VAL A 230 -3.70 -4.69 -2.75
C VAL A 230 -3.48 -3.95 -4.06
N LEU A 231 -3.06 -4.69 -5.08
CA LEU A 231 -3.07 -4.26 -6.48
C LEU A 231 -4.47 -4.54 -7.05
N VAL A 232 -5.09 -3.53 -7.62
CA VAL A 232 -6.44 -3.61 -8.19
C VAL A 232 -6.37 -3.52 -9.70
N THR A 233 -6.99 -4.47 -10.39
CA THR A 233 -7.07 -4.52 -11.86
C THR A 233 -8.49 -4.84 -12.32
N LYS A 234 -8.81 -4.61 -13.60
CA LYS A 234 -10.07 -5.09 -14.18
C LYS A 234 -10.00 -6.59 -14.44
N THR A 235 -11.06 -7.32 -14.08
CA THR A 235 -11.13 -8.79 -14.18
C THR A 235 -11.02 -9.27 -15.62
N ASP A 236 -11.76 -8.66 -16.55
CA ASP A 236 -11.91 -9.13 -17.93
C ASP A 236 -11.11 -8.28 -18.94
N THR A 237 -10.15 -7.50 -18.48
CA THR A 237 -9.36 -6.61 -19.33
C THR A 237 -7.87 -6.90 -19.14
N SER A 238 -7.19 -7.26 -20.21
CA SER A 238 -5.74 -7.43 -20.16
C SER A 238 -5.05 -6.10 -19.90
N LEU A 239 -4.06 -6.11 -19.02
CA LEU A 239 -3.17 -4.97 -18.84
C LEU A 239 -2.39 -4.68 -20.14
N SER A 240 -1.94 -3.44 -20.29
CA SER A 240 -0.97 -3.09 -21.33
C SER A 240 0.33 -3.90 -21.14
N ALA A 241 1.09 -4.12 -22.18
CA ALA A 241 2.31 -4.92 -22.08
C ALA A 241 3.31 -4.40 -21.02
N PRO A 242 3.55 -3.07 -20.86
CA PRO A 242 4.39 -2.57 -19.76
C PRO A 242 3.74 -2.75 -18.39
N ALA A 243 2.42 -2.57 -18.27
CA ALA A 243 1.71 -2.73 -16.99
C ALA A 243 1.66 -4.20 -16.55
N GLN A 244 1.46 -5.15 -17.48
CA GLN A 244 1.54 -6.58 -17.18
C GLN A 244 2.93 -6.96 -16.70
N LYS A 245 3.97 -6.47 -17.38
CA LYS A 245 5.36 -6.75 -16.98
C LYS A 245 5.69 -6.18 -15.58
N PHE A 246 5.17 -5.00 -15.24
CA PHE A 246 5.29 -4.43 -13.91
C PHE A 246 4.52 -5.27 -12.88
N PHE A 247 3.28 -5.66 -13.18
CA PHE A 247 2.48 -6.52 -12.31
C PHE A 247 3.18 -7.86 -12.02
N ASP A 248 3.71 -8.51 -13.06
CA ASP A 248 4.46 -9.77 -12.92
C ASP A 248 5.73 -9.59 -12.07
N PHE A 249 6.43 -8.45 -12.23
CA PHE A 249 7.62 -8.13 -11.43
C PHE A 249 7.27 -7.95 -9.95
N VAL A 250 6.28 -7.11 -9.62
CA VAL A 250 5.95 -6.79 -8.23
C VAL A 250 5.29 -7.94 -7.47
N THR A 251 4.73 -8.91 -8.19
CA THR A 251 4.16 -10.15 -7.62
C THR A 251 5.13 -11.33 -7.67
N SER A 252 6.36 -11.11 -8.13
CA SER A 252 7.40 -12.14 -8.20
C SER A 252 8.24 -12.22 -6.91
N PRO A 253 8.97 -13.33 -6.71
CA PRO A 253 9.93 -13.43 -5.60
C PRO A 253 11.01 -12.32 -5.59
N ASP A 254 11.33 -11.73 -6.73
CA ASP A 254 12.34 -10.66 -6.84
C ASP A 254 11.92 -9.36 -6.15
N ALA A 255 10.61 -9.17 -5.92
CA ALA A 255 10.06 -8.00 -5.22
C ALA A 255 10.09 -8.14 -3.69
N VAL A 256 10.23 -9.35 -3.15
CA VAL A 256 10.10 -9.63 -1.70
C VAL A 256 11.06 -8.79 -0.87
N GLU A 257 12.34 -8.77 -1.25
CA GLU A 257 13.37 -8.01 -0.52
C GLU A 257 13.11 -6.50 -0.61
N LEU A 258 12.67 -6.00 -1.77
CA LEU A 258 12.34 -4.58 -1.96
C LEU A 258 11.16 -4.16 -1.07
N ILE A 259 10.12 -5.00 -0.99
CA ILE A 259 8.94 -4.75 -0.15
C ILE A 259 9.34 -4.72 1.34
N SER A 260 10.15 -5.70 1.79
CA SER A 260 10.59 -5.81 3.17
C SER A 260 11.50 -4.64 3.57
N ASN A 261 12.40 -4.19 2.68
CA ASN A 261 13.26 -3.04 2.94
C ASN A 261 12.47 -1.74 3.17
N GLU A 262 11.25 -1.66 2.65
CA GLU A 262 10.33 -0.53 2.89
C GLU A 262 9.38 -0.75 4.07
N GLY A 263 9.58 -1.80 4.89
CA GLY A 263 8.88 -2.04 6.14
C GLY A 263 7.50 -2.67 6.01
N ALA A 264 7.21 -3.32 4.89
CA ALA A 264 6.00 -4.12 4.69
C ALA A 264 6.34 -5.61 4.56
N VAL A 265 5.38 -6.49 4.85
CA VAL A 265 5.55 -7.94 4.75
C VAL A 265 5.02 -8.43 3.42
N ALA A 266 5.89 -8.86 2.52
CA ALA A 266 5.46 -9.39 1.22
C ALA A 266 4.49 -10.57 1.39
N ALA A 267 3.51 -10.68 0.49
CA ALA A 267 2.49 -11.73 0.58
C ALA A 267 2.99 -13.14 0.21
N GLY A 268 4.17 -13.27 -0.43
CA GLY A 268 4.81 -14.54 -0.81
C GLY A 268 4.57 -14.90 -2.26
#